data_46b15564c208549263879a3563e0a3a9
#
_entry.id   46b15564c208549263879a3563e0a3a9
#
_cell.length_a   1.000
_cell.length_b   1.000
_cell.length_c   1.000
_cell.angle_alpha   90.00
_cell.angle_beta   90.00
_cell.angle_gamma   90.00
#
_symmetry.space_group_name_H-M   'P 1'
#
loop_
_entity.id
_entity.type
_entity.pdbx_description
1 polymer ?
#
loop_
_entity_poly.entity_id
_entity_poly.type
_entity_poly.pdbx_seq_one_letter_code
_entity_poly.pdbx_strand_id
1 'polypeptide(L)'
;METLRAFAAEEFHIVRSDWRAFLALAAQSNVQAQREFFSTVASGEGLALAKLRDFAAATGLSDDDLATYRPLPGCQSYPAYVAWLTLNGDPHDALLAILANFAEWGGYCAAIAKALREHYGFDAEGTAFFDFFAEPAPELDALGLRALDDVLATGWTPDRAIGYARLLHAYELSFWNTLAHSRESATPAP
;
A
#
# COMPACT_ATOMS: atom_id res chain seq x y z
N MET A 1 -5.92 -20.12 4.39
CA MET A 1 -4.54 -20.15 3.81
C MET A 1 -4.51 -19.64 2.36
N GLU A 2 -5.43 -20.07 1.48
CA GLU A 2 -5.43 -19.64 0.07
C GLU A 2 -5.52 -18.11 -0.10
N THR A 3 -6.45 -17.46 0.60
CA THR A 3 -6.58 -16.00 0.59
C THR A 3 -5.30 -15.30 1.10
N LEU A 4 -4.62 -15.87 2.10
CA LEU A 4 -3.37 -15.30 2.62
C LEU A 4 -2.23 -15.40 1.59
N ARG A 5 -2.16 -16.50 0.86
CA ARG A 5 -1.23 -16.65 -0.26
C ARG A 5 -1.52 -15.65 -1.38
N ALA A 6 -2.81 -15.52 -1.76
CA ALA A 6 -3.21 -14.55 -2.76
C ALA A 6 -2.85 -13.13 -2.30
N PHE A 7 -3.14 -12.75 -1.05
CA PHE A 7 -2.74 -11.47 -0.48
C PHE A 7 -1.23 -11.25 -0.61
N ALA A 8 -0.40 -12.20 -0.15
CA ALA A 8 1.05 -12.06 -0.20
C ALA A 8 1.57 -11.87 -1.64
N ALA A 9 1.02 -12.61 -2.59
CA ALA A 9 1.41 -12.52 -3.99
C ALA A 9 0.96 -11.22 -4.66
N GLU A 10 -0.25 -10.72 -4.37
CA GLU A 10 -0.74 -9.44 -4.87
C GLU A 10 0.05 -8.27 -4.28
N GLU A 11 0.24 -8.25 -2.96
CA GLU A 11 1.02 -7.22 -2.26
C GLU A 11 2.47 -7.16 -2.74
N PHE A 12 3.08 -8.28 -3.10
CA PHE A 12 4.42 -8.28 -3.66
C PHE A 12 4.55 -7.41 -4.92
N HIS A 13 3.53 -7.38 -5.76
CA HIS A 13 3.49 -6.51 -6.93
C HIS A 13 3.14 -5.07 -6.56
N ILE A 14 2.24 -4.86 -5.58
CA ILE A 14 1.82 -3.53 -5.11
C ILE A 14 2.99 -2.80 -4.48
N VAL A 15 3.62 -3.35 -3.46
CA VAL A 15 4.76 -2.75 -2.74
C VAL A 15 5.90 -2.37 -3.69
N ARG A 16 6.21 -3.20 -4.69
CA ARG A 16 7.24 -2.89 -5.69
C ARG A 16 6.83 -1.76 -6.65
N SER A 17 5.56 -1.64 -6.96
CA SER A 17 5.02 -0.55 -7.77
C SER A 17 5.06 0.76 -6.99
N ASP A 18 4.59 0.74 -5.76
CA ASP A 18 4.48 1.91 -4.90
C ASP A 18 5.87 2.45 -4.52
N TRP A 19 6.82 1.57 -4.25
CA TRP A 19 8.23 1.97 -4.05
C TRP A 19 8.75 2.82 -5.21
N ARG A 20 8.51 2.39 -6.46
CA ARG A 20 8.94 3.14 -7.65
C ARG A 20 8.16 4.44 -7.82
N ALA A 21 6.85 4.41 -7.57
CA ALA A 21 5.99 5.56 -7.67
C ALA A 21 6.39 6.66 -6.67
N PHE A 22 6.65 6.28 -5.41
CA PHE A 22 7.07 7.24 -4.37
C PHE A 22 8.46 7.82 -4.62
N LEU A 23 9.40 7.04 -5.14
CA LEU A 23 10.70 7.57 -5.60
C LEU A 23 10.53 8.59 -6.72
N ALA A 24 9.65 8.33 -7.68
CA ALA A 24 9.38 9.25 -8.77
C ALA A 24 8.65 10.53 -8.28
N LEU A 25 7.69 10.41 -7.36
CA LEU A 25 7.03 11.55 -6.72
C LEU A 25 8.03 12.40 -5.91
N ALA A 26 8.96 11.76 -5.18
CA ALA A 26 10.03 12.47 -4.49
C ALA A 26 10.89 13.28 -5.47
N ALA A 27 11.27 12.69 -6.62
CA ALA A 27 12.07 13.36 -7.64
C ALA A 27 11.32 14.54 -8.31
N GLN A 28 10.01 14.46 -8.45
CA GLN A 28 9.16 15.50 -9.04
C GLN A 28 8.79 16.61 -8.05
N SER A 29 8.93 16.37 -6.74
CA SER A 29 8.52 17.32 -5.71
C SER A 29 9.43 18.55 -5.64
N ASN A 30 8.85 19.74 -5.75
CA ASN A 30 9.57 21.01 -5.62
C ASN A 30 9.58 21.56 -4.18
N VAL A 31 8.66 21.10 -3.33
CA VAL A 31 8.58 21.44 -1.90
C VAL A 31 9.44 20.44 -1.13
N GLN A 32 10.34 20.94 -0.26
CA GLN A 32 11.31 20.09 0.43
C GLN A 32 10.65 19.06 1.33
N ALA A 33 9.72 19.45 2.19
CA ALA A 33 9.04 18.53 3.11
C ALA A 33 8.27 17.43 2.35
N GLN A 34 7.67 17.77 1.20
CA GLN A 34 7.00 16.82 0.32
C GLN A 34 7.99 15.80 -0.27
N ARG A 35 9.17 16.26 -0.71
CA ARG A 35 10.23 15.38 -1.20
C ARG A 35 10.74 14.44 -0.10
N GLU A 36 10.93 14.97 1.11
CA GLU A 36 11.33 14.18 2.27
C GLU A 36 10.27 13.13 2.63
N PHE A 37 8.99 13.51 2.61
CA PHE A 37 7.89 12.59 2.84
C PHE A 37 7.91 11.42 1.85
N PHE A 38 7.89 11.69 0.54
CA PHE A 38 7.89 10.62 -0.46
C PHE A 38 9.17 9.78 -0.43
N SER A 39 10.32 10.36 -0.10
CA SER A 39 11.57 9.60 0.09
C SER A 39 11.49 8.68 1.28
N THR A 40 10.86 9.12 2.38
CA THR A 40 10.70 8.32 3.61
C THR A 40 9.74 7.16 3.37
N VAL A 41 8.57 7.39 2.76
CA VAL A 41 7.63 6.30 2.45
C VAL A 41 8.22 5.32 1.43
N ALA A 42 8.96 5.80 0.42
CA ALA A 42 9.67 4.90 -0.49
C ALA A 42 10.69 4.01 0.23
N SER A 43 11.40 4.54 1.21
CA SER A 43 12.31 3.74 2.04
C SER A 43 11.55 2.71 2.88
N GLY A 44 10.37 3.09 3.38
CA GLY A 44 9.45 2.20 4.09
C GLY A 44 9.00 1.02 3.23
N GLU A 45 8.68 1.24 1.94
CA GLU A 45 8.31 0.16 1.01
C GLU A 45 9.43 -0.87 0.84
N GLY A 46 10.68 -0.44 0.83
CA GLY A 46 11.82 -1.35 0.79
C GLY A 46 11.90 -2.26 2.03
N LEU A 47 11.60 -1.72 3.21
CA LEU A 47 11.52 -2.50 4.46
C LEU A 47 10.29 -3.42 4.48
N ALA A 48 9.16 -2.91 4.03
CA ALA A 48 7.91 -3.66 3.93
C ALA A 48 8.06 -4.87 3.00
N LEU A 49 8.76 -4.71 1.86
CA LEU A 49 9.01 -5.79 0.91
C LEU A 49 9.79 -6.96 1.53
N ALA A 50 10.77 -6.69 2.38
CA ALA A 50 11.51 -7.75 3.09
C ALA A 50 10.57 -8.53 4.02
N LYS A 51 9.79 -7.81 4.86
CA LYS A 51 8.81 -8.41 5.78
C LYS A 51 7.69 -9.17 5.06
N LEU A 52 7.28 -8.69 3.89
CA LEU A 52 6.28 -9.37 3.05
C LEU A 52 6.78 -10.73 2.54
N ARG A 53 8.07 -10.85 2.24
CA ARG A 53 8.66 -12.15 1.85
C ARG A 53 8.64 -13.14 3.01
N ASP A 54 8.90 -12.68 4.23
CA ASP A 54 8.82 -13.53 5.43
C ASP A 54 7.36 -14.00 5.64
N PHE A 55 6.38 -13.11 5.50
CA PHE A 55 4.97 -13.49 5.50
C PHE A 55 4.60 -14.47 4.38
N ALA A 56 5.07 -14.23 3.15
CA ALA A 56 4.83 -15.12 2.02
C ALA A 56 5.41 -16.52 2.29
N ALA A 57 6.64 -16.61 2.79
CA ALA A 57 7.26 -17.87 3.18
C ALA A 57 6.46 -18.59 4.28
N ALA A 58 5.95 -17.85 5.28
CA ALA A 58 5.08 -18.41 6.33
C ALA A 58 3.75 -18.95 5.77
N THR A 59 3.27 -18.45 4.62
CA THR A 59 2.13 -19.02 3.89
C THR A 59 2.49 -20.19 2.97
N GLY A 60 3.78 -20.47 2.80
CA GLY A 60 4.31 -21.53 1.93
C GLY A 60 4.55 -21.10 0.49
N LEU A 61 4.74 -19.81 0.23
CA LEU A 61 5.15 -19.28 -1.08
C LEU A 61 6.67 -19.06 -1.12
N SER A 62 7.28 -19.42 -2.24
CA SER A 62 8.68 -19.11 -2.55
C SER A 62 8.80 -17.76 -3.31
N ASP A 63 10.02 -17.24 -3.43
CA ASP A 63 10.31 -16.08 -4.26
C ASP A 63 9.97 -16.33 -5.75
N ASP A 64 10.11 -17.54 -6.24
CA ASP A 64 9.74 -17.93 -7.61
C ASP A 64 8.21 -17.90 -7.79
N ASP A 65 7.45 -18.35 -6.79
CA ASP A 65 5.99 -18.27 -6.81
C ASP A 65 5.54 -16.82 -6.88
N LEU A 66 6.14 -15.94 -6.06
CA LEU A 66 5.85 -14.50 -6.08
C LEU A 66 6.21 -13.87 -7.44
N ALA A 67 7.36 -14.21 -8.00
CA ALA A 67 7.84 -13.63 -9.27
C ALA A 67 7.01 -14.07 -10.48
N THR A 68 6.44 -15.28 -10.45
CA THR A 68 5.67 -15.87 -11.55
C THR A 68 4.16 -15.73 -11.37
N TYR A 69 3.72 -15.21 -10.21
CA TYR A 69 2.30 -14.98 -9.93
C TYR A 69 1.67 -14.04 -10.97
N ARG A 70 0.45 -14.37 -11.37
CA ARG A 70 -0.32 -13.53 -12.30
C ARG A 70 -1.34 -12.71 -11.51
N PRO A 71 -1.09 -11.40 -11.32
CA PRO A 71 -1.96 -10.55 -10.54
C PRO A 71 -3.38 -10.47 -11.08
N LEU A 72 -4.33 -10.34 -10.16
CA LEU A 72 -5.74 -10.18 -10.47
C LEU A 72 -6.04 -8.70 -10.84
N PRO A 73 -6.83 -8.45 -11.89
CA PRO A 73 -7.11 -7.07 -12.31
C PRO A 73 -7.68 -6.18 -11.21
N GLY A 74 -8.55 -6.72 -10.35
CA GLY A 74 -9.14 -5.97 -9.25
C GLY A 74 -8.12 -5.59 -8.17
N CYS A 75 -7.08 -6.41 -7.95
CA CYS A 75 -5.98 -6.09 -7.03
C CYS A 75 -5.01 -5.08 -7.64
N GLN A 76 -4.78 -5.15 -8.95
CA GLN A 76 -3.83 -4.27 -9.64
C GLN A 76 -4.40 -2.89 -9.98
N SER A 77 -5.68 -2.65 -9.78
CA SER A 77 -6.30 -1.34 -10.01
C SER A 77 -5.72 -0.25 -9.10
N TYR A 78 -5.43 -0.56 -7.85
CA TYR A 78 -4.81 0.35 -6.88
C TYR A 78 -3.40 0.80 -7.32
N PRO A 79 -2.40 -0.08 -7.47
CA PRO A 79 -1.06 0.35 -7.84
C PRO A 79 -0.99 0.93 -9.26
N ALA A 80 -1.84 0.50 -10.19
CA ALA A 80 -1.96 1.11 -11.50
C ALA A 80 -2.42 2.57 -11.39
N TYR A 81 -3.32 2.87 -10.45
CA TYR A 81 -3.79 4.23 -10.24
C TYR A 81 -2.75 5.09 -9.54
N VAL A 82 -2.01 4.57 -8.55
CA VAL A 82 -0.85 5.26 -7.96
C VAL A 82 0.18 5.62 -9.03
N ALA A 83 0.51 4.68 -9.92
CA ALA A 83 1.40 4.93 -11.04
C ALA A 83 0.85 5.97 -12.02
N TRP A 84 -0.46 5.95 -12.28
CA TRP A 84 -1.12 6.95 -13.12
C TRP A 84 -1.03 8.35 -12.50
N LEU A 85 -1.30 8.48 -11.19
CA LEU A 85 -1.15 9.75 -10.44
C LEU A 85 0.29 10.26 -10.52
N THR A 86 1.26 9.38 -10.36
CA THR A 86 2.69 9.71 -10.44
C THR A 86 3.09 10.28 -11.81
N LEU A 87 2.49 9.79 -12.89
CA LEU A 87 2.84 10.20 -14.26
C LEU A 87 1.99 11.37 -14.78
N ASN A 88 0.76 11.54 -14.30
CA ASN A 88 -0.20 12.46 -14.88
C ASN A 88 -0.77 13.47 -13.88
N GLY A 89 -0.62 13.21 -12.58
CA GLY A 89 -1.07 14.09 -11.50
C GLY A 89 -0.01 15.13 -11.13
N ASP A 90 -0.44 16.10 -10.33
CA ASP A 90 0.47 16.99 -9.62
C ASP A 90 0.98 16.26 -8.35
N PRO A 91 2.28 16.30 -8.02
CA PRO A 91 2.78 15.72 -6.77
C PRO A 91 2.06 16.22 -5.51
N HIS A 92 1.53 17.45 -5.52
CA HIS A 92 0.74 18.00 -4.42
C HIS A 92 -0.60 17.27 -4.27
N ASP A 93 -1.26 16.97 -5.39
CA ASP A 93 -2.50 16.18 -5.39
C ASP A 93 -2.24 14.74 -4.90
N ALA A 94 -1.13 14.14 -5.33
CA ALA A 94 -0.72 12.80 -4.91
C ALA A 94 -0.41 12.75 -3.40
N LEU A 95 0.22 13.80 -2.83
CA LEU A 95 0.50 13.88 -1.40
C LEU A 95 -0.76 13.73 -0.57
N LEU A 96 -1.79 14.52 -0.85
CA LEU A 96 -3.04 14.46 -0.09
C LEU A 96 -3.75 13.11 -0.27
N ALA A 97 -3.78 12.58 -1.50
CA ALA A 97 -4.43 11.29 -1.79
C ALA A 97 -3.76 10.13 -1.04
N ILE A 98 -2.42 10.10 -1.00
CA ILE A 98 -1.64 9.07 -0.31
C ILE A 98 -1.77 9.22 1.22
N LEU A 99 -1.71 10.43 1.77
CA LEU A 99 -1.92 10.66 3.21
C LEU A 99 -3.29 10.17 3.67
N ALA A 100 -4.34 10.45 2.89
CA ALA A 100 -5.70 10.00 3.20
C ALA A 100 -5.82 8.47 3.18
N ASN A 101 -5.13 7.79 2.27
CA ASN A 101 -5.13 6.34 2.16
C ASN A 101 -4.39 5.68 3.34
N PHE A 102 -3.22 6.18 3.72
CA PHE A 102 -2.42 5.62 4.80
C PHE A 102 -3.14 5.64 6.16
N ALA A 103 -4.03 6.61 6.38
CA ALA A 103 -4.79 6.70 7.62
C ALA A 103 -5.67 5.47 7.90
N GLU A 104 -6.13 4.77 6.85
CA GLU A 104 -6.96 3.56 7.00
C GLU A 104 -6.14 2.26 6.96
N TRP A 105 -5.09 2.22 6.14
CA TRP A 105 -4.25 1.04 5.94
C TRP A 105 -3.69 0.46 7.23
N GLY A 106 -3.16 1.29 8.12
CA GLY A 106 -2.63 0.86 9.42
C GLY A 106 -3.67 0.13 10.29
N GLY A 107 -4.92 0.58 10.25
CA GLY A 107 -6.03 -0.06 10.97
C GLY A 107 -6.35 -1.45 10.43
N TYR A 108 -6.35 -1.64 9.11
CA TYR A 108 -6.53 -2.96 8.50
C TYR A 108 -5.37 -3.90 8.85
N CYS A 109 -4.14 -3.42 8.79
CA CYS A 109 -2.97 -4.19 9.15
C CYS A 109 -3.01 -4.65 10.61
N ALA A 110 -3.40 -3.78 11.55
CA ALA A 110 -3.55 -4.13 12.96
C ALA A 110 -4.58 -5.26 13.17
N ALA A 111 -5.74 -5.16 12.50
CA ALA A 111 -6.78 -6.18 12.58
C ALA A 111 -6.32 -7.52 11.99
N ILE A 112 -5.61 -7.50 10.87
CA ILE A 112 -5.08 -8.71 10.22
C ILE A 112 -3.99 -9.34 11.09
N ALA A 113 -3.02 -8.58 11.59
CA ALA A 113 -1.95 -9.10 12.46
C ALA A 113 -2.52 -9.82 13.68
N LYS A 114 -3.53 -9.21 14.33
CA LYS A 114 -4.24 -9.83 15.43
C LYS A 114 -4.89 -11.15 15.03
N ALA A 115 -5.65 -11.17 13.94
CA ALA A 115 -6.33 -12.36 13.46
C ALA A 115 -5.36 -13.49 13.08
N LEU A 116 -4.22 -13.16 12.46
CA LEU A 116 -3.18 -14.13 12.08
C LEU A 116 -2.61 -14.84 13.31
N ARG A 117 -2.36 -14.10 14.40
CA ARG A 117 -1.87 -14.66 15.66
C ARG A 117 -2.93 -15.51 16.35
N GLU A 118 -4.15 -15.00 16.49
CA GLU A 118 -5.20 -15.63 17.28
C GLU A 118 -5.82 -16.87 16.60
N HIS A 119 -5.92 -16.86 15.27
CA HIS A 119 -6.68 -17.88 14.54
C HIS A 119 -5.84 -18.74 13.60
N TYR A 120 -4.66 -18.28 13.20
CA TYR A 120 -3.81 -18.98 12.22
C TYR A 120 -2.47 -19.44 12.78
N GLY A 121 -2.11 -19.01 14.02
CA GLY A 121 -0.90 -19.45 14.70
C GLY A 121 0.39 -18.85 14.12
N PHE A 122 0.30 -17.70 13.44
CA PHE A 122 1.49 -17.00 12.95
C PHE A 122 2.28 -16.41 14.13
N ASP A 123 3.61 -16.51 14.04
CA ASP A 123 4.53 -15.90 14.98
C ASP A 123 4.84 -14.42 14.62
N ALA A 124 5.77 -13.81 15.34
CA ALA A 124 6.14 -12.43 15.15
C ALA A 124 6.80 -12.16 13.78
N GLU A 125 7.54 -13.12 13.23
CA GLU A 125 8.16 -13.00 11.90
C GLU A 125 7.08 -13.07 10.80
N GLY A 126 6.16 -14.02 10.91
CA GLY A 126 5.05 -14.16 9.98
C GLY A 126 4.03 -13.03 10.01
N THR A 127 3.99 -12.19 11.07
CA THR A 127 3.11 -11.00 11.15
C THR A 127 3.84 -9.67 10.94
N ALA A 128 5.18 -9.69 10.80
CA ALA A 128 6.02 -8.49 10.81
C ALA A 128 5.65 -7.46 9.71
N PHE A 129 5.13 -7.92 8.57
CA PHE A 129 4.64 -7.03 7.52
C PHE A 129 3.46 -6.17 8.00
N PHE A 130 2.47 -6.80 8.60
CA PHE A 130 1.29 -6.11 9.10
C PHE A 130 1.60 -5.24 10.32
N ASP A 131 2.46 -5.73 11.23
CA ASP A 131 2.89 -4.97 12.40
C ASP A 131 3.63 -3.69 12.00
N PHE A 132 4.44 -3.75 10.94
CA PHE A 132 5.17 -2.59 10.43
C PHE A 132 4.24 -1.43 10.05
N PHE A 133 3.10 -1.72 9.43
CA PHE A 133 2.11 -0.69 9.08
C PHE A 133 1.13 -0.37 10.22
N ALA A 134 0.96 -1.28 11.16
CA ALA A 134 0.08 -1.08 12.32
C ALA A 134 0.72 -0.22 13.41
N GLU A 135 2.05 -0.17 13.48
CA GLU A 135 2.75 0.65 14.46
C GLU A 135 2.54 2.14 14.18
N PRO A 136 2.20 2.94 15.21
CA PRO A 136 2.11 4.40 15.05
C PRO A 136 3.42 5.00 14.56
N ALA A 137 3.37 5.84 13.55
CA ALA A 137 4.53 6.50 12.96
C ALA A 137 4.46 8.04 13.12
N PRO A 138 4.50 8.59 14.35
CA PRO A 138 4.22 10.01 14.63
C PRO A 138 5.19 10.95 13.91
N GLU A 139 6.41 10.52 13.63
CA GLU A 139 7.39 11.32 12.88
C GLU A 139 7.03 11.41 11.40
N LEU A 140 6.53 10.32 10.81
CA LEU A 140 6.05 10.29 9.44
C LEU A 140 4.75 11.10 9.30
N ASP A 141 3.83 10.96 10.25
CA ASP A 141 2.59 11.73 10.29
C ASP A 141 2.89 13.24 10.37
N ALA A 142 3.79 13.64 11.27
CA ALA A 142 4.21 15.02 11.41
C ALA A 142 4.91 15.54 10.15
N LEU A 143 5.70 14.71 9.46
CA LEU A 143 6.33 15.06 8.20
C LEU A 143 5.29 15.24 7.08
N GLY A 144 4.31 14.35 7.00
CA GLY A 144 3.21 14.46 6.03
C GLY A 144 2.38 15.73 6.22
N LEU A 145 2.03 16.06 7.47
CA LEU A 145 1.31 17.29 7.79
C LEU A 145 2.13 18.55 7.46
N ARG A 146 3.42 18.58 7.79
CA ARG A 146 4.31 19.70 7.38
C ARG A 146 4.40 19.82 5.86
N ALA A 147 4.52 18.70 5.15
CA ALA A 147 4.55 18.70 3.70
C ALA A 147 3.26 19.29 3.11
N LEU A 148 2.10 18.97 3.69
CA LEU A 148 0.82 19.51 3.28
C LEU A 148 0.71 21.01 3.57
N ASP A 149 1.15 21.47 4.75
CA ASP A 149 1.17 22.89 5.11
C ASP A 149 2.05 23.71 4.16
N ASP A 150 3.25 23.21 3.84
CA ASP A 150 4.18 23.84 2.91
C ASP A 150 3.61 23.90 1.49
N VAL A 151 2.91 22.85 1.06
CA VAL A 151 2.22 22.81 -0.23
C VAL A 151 1.06 23.81 -0.28
N LEU A 152 0.25 23.90 0.77
CA LEU A 152 -0.82 24.90 0.88
C LEU A 152 -0.28 26.34 0.82
N ALA A 153 0.89 26.58 1.41
CA ALA A 153 1.55 27.89 1.36
C ALA A 153 1.97 28.32 -0.05
N THR A 154 2.05 27.41 -1.02
CA THR A 154 2.31 27.72 -2.44
C THR A 154 1.09 28.30 -3.16
N GLY A 155 -0.09 28.26 -2.54
CA GLY A 155 -1.36 28.63 -3.17
C GLY A 155 -2.06 27.46 -3.89
N TRP A 156 -1.55 26.23 -3.76
CA TRP A 156 -2.24 25.04 -4.25
C TRP A 156 -3.58 24.82 -3.51
N THR A 157 -4.58 24.29 -4.21
CA THR A 157 -5.89 23.95 -3.62
C THR A 157 -6.18 22.46 -3.76
N PRO A 158 -6.89 21.84 -2.79
CA PRO A 158 -7.08 20.38 -2.73
C PRO A 158 -8.20 19.83 -3.62
N ASP A 159 -8.84 20.66 -4.44
CA ASP A 159 -10.08 20.29 -5.15
C ASP A 159 -9.95 19.00 -5.98
N ARG A 160 -8.87 18.86 -6.74
CA ARG A 160 -8.59 17.64 -7.53
C ARG A 160 -8.13 16.48 -6.66
N ALA A 161 -7.29 16.77 -5.67
CA ALA A 161 -6.72 15.79 -4.77
C ALA A 161 -7.80 15.00 -4.00
N ILE A 162 -8.89 15.67 -3.58
CA ILE A 162 -10.05 15.01 -2.95
C ILE A 162 -10.68 13.99 -3.88
N GLY A 163 -10.79 14.31 -5.17
CA GLY A 163 -11.29 13.38 -6.18
C GLY A 163 -10.36 12.17 -6.35
N TYR A 164 -9.07 12.40 -6.37
CA TYR A 164 -8.05 11.34 -6.47
C TYR A 164 -8.00 10.45 -5.23
N ALA A 165 -8.13 11.02 -4.03
CA ALA A 165 -8.22 10.25 -2.79
C ALA A 165 -9.44 9.31 -2.78
N ARG A 166 -10.61 9.78 -3.23
CA ARG A 166 -11.81 8.94 -3.34
C ARG A 166 -11.63 7.79 -4.33
N LEU A 167 -10.96 8.02 -5.46
CA LEU A 167 -10.68 6.96 -6.44
C LEU A 167 -9.68 5.96 -5.88
N LEU A 168 -8.62 6.43 -5.21
CA LEU A 168 -7.63 5.57 -4.58
C LEU A 168 -8.28 4.62 -3.55
N HIS A 169 -9.12 5.17 -2.69
CA HIS A 169 -9.91 4.40 -1.73
C HIS A 169 -10.86 3.38 -2.41
N ALA A 170 -11.52 3.77 -3.50
CA ALA A 170 -12.37 2.84 -4.25
C ALA A 170 -11.59 1.68 -4.88
N TYR A 171 -10.36 1.92 -5.35
CA TYR A 171 -9.49 0.88 -5.88
C TYR A 171 -8.92 -0.02 -4.77
N GLU A 172 -8.62 0.53 -3.59
CA GLU A 172 -8.28 -0.29 -2.43
C GLU A 172 -9.44 -1.20 -2.02
N LEU A 173 -10.66 -0.67 -1.99
CA LEU A 173 -11.85 -1.50 -1.75
C LEU A 173 -12.02 -2.59 -2.81
N SER A 174 -11.69 -2.31 -4.08
CA SER A 174 -11.67 -3.33 -5.14
C SER A 174 -10.64 -4.44 -4.84
N PHE A 175 -9.47 -4.09 -4.33
CA PHE A 175 -8.45 -5.06 -3.88
C PHE A 175 -9.03 -6.01 -2.83
N TRP A 176 -9.59 -5.49 -1.74
CA TRP A 176 -10.17 -6.27 -0.66
C TRP A 176 -11.32 -7.17 -1.14
N ASN A 177 -12.23 -6.64 -1.96
CA ASN A 177 -13.33 -7.38 -2.54
C ASN A 177 -12.84 -8.50 -3.47
N THR A 178 -11.83 -8.24 -4.28
CA THR A 178 -11.25 -9.24 -5.18
C THR A 178 -10.66 -10.41 -4.40
N LEU A 179 -9.91 -10.14 -3.33
CA LEU A 179 -9.37 -11.18 -2.45
C LEU A 179 -10.46 -11.97 -1.72
N ALA A 180 -11.52 -11.29 -1.27
CA ALA A 180 -12.64 -11.96 -0.59
C ALA A 180 -13.40 -12.92 -1.51
N HIS A 181 -13.61 -12.54 -2.80
CA HIS A 181 -14.40 -13.31 -3.77
C HIS A 181 -13.59 -14.28 -4.61
N SER A 182 -12.25 -14.21 -4.59
CA SER A 182 -11.39 -15.14 -5.34
C SER A 182 -11.61 -16.62 -4.96
N ARG A 183 -12.18 -16.88 -3.77
CA ARG A 183 -12.55 -18.21 -3.29
C ARG A 183 -13.81 -18.78 -3.93
N GLU A 184 -14.73 -17.95 -4.38
CA GLU A 184 -16.01 -18.44 -4.94
C GLU A 184 -15.86 -18.99 -6.36
N SER A 185 -14.83 -18.52 -7.09
CA SER A 185 -14.55 -18.93 -8.48
C SER A 185 -13.75 -20.25 -8.58
N ALA A 186 -13.21 -20.75 -7.47
CA ALA A 186 -12.39 -21.96 -7.43
C ALA A 186 -13.19 -23.25 -7.10
N THR A 187 -14.49 -23.14 -6.87
CA THR A 187 -15.32 -24.33 -6.69
C THR A 187 -15.63 -24.90 -8.08
N PRO A 188 -15.17 -26.12 -8.43
CA PRO A 188 -15.54 -26.73 -9.71
C PRO A 188 -17.05 -26.94 -9.71
N ALA A 189 -17.69 -26.57 -10.82
CA ALA A 189 -19.09 -26.90 -11.05
C ALA A 189 -19.28 -28.42 -10.96
N PRO A 190 -20.41 -28.90 -10.41
CA PRO A 190 -20.68 -30.33 -10.19
C PRO A 190 -20.74 -31.13 -11.49
#